data_6651266aad44469ab99099beef420680
#
_entry.id   6651266aad44469ab99099beef420680
#
_cell.length_a   1.000
_cell.length_b   1.000
_cell.length_c   1.000
_cell.angle_alpha   90.00
_cell.angle_beta   90.00
_cell.angle_gamma   90.00
#
_symmetry.space_group_name_H-M   'P 1'
#
loop_
_entity.id
_entity.type
_entity.pdbx_description
1 polymer ?
#
loop_
_entity_poly.entity_id
_entity_poly.type
_entity_poly.pdbx_seq_one_letter_code
_entity_poly.pdbx_strand_id
1 'polypeptide(L)'
;FKQKTAYEIRNCDWSSDVCSSDLEWAKTFYIGTLLLPPEKRRAIWAIYVWCRRTDELMDSPEAQARPVEELAERLDRWEEKTRALFSGRVEDDLDAVMVDTLERFPQGIQPYLDMIEGQRMDLTWTRYPRFEDLKLYCYRVAGTVGLMTQGVMGVDQAYTSAPWSDCPDTSD
;
A
#
# COMPACT_ATOMS: atom_id res chain seq x y z
N PHE A 1 -19.67 -14.75 14.63
CA PHE A 1 -18.61 -14.73 13.58
C PHE A 1 -17.45 -15.56 14.12
N LYS A 2 -17.13 -16.68 13.47
CA LYS A 2 -15.93 -17.47 13.78
C LYS A 2 -14.76 -16.77 13.09
N GLN A 3 -13.82 -16.28 13.86
CA GLN A 3 -12.56 -15.76 13.36
C GLN A 3 -11.82 -16.90 12.63
N LYS A 4 -11.51 -16.70 11.34
CA LYS A 4 -10.70 -17.66 10.59
C LYS A 4 -9.27 -17.66 11.15
N THR A 5 -8.67 -18.83 11.26
CA THR A 5 -7.27 -18.94 11.68
C THR A 5 -6.34 -18.45 10.55
N ALA A 6 -5.13 -18.02 10.90
CA ALA A 6 -4.11 -17.61 9.91
C ALA A 6 -3.87 -18.71 8.83
N TYR A 7 -4.06 -19.98 9.17
CA TYR A 7 -3.97 -21.11 8.24
C TYR A 7 -5.16 -21.17 7.26
N GLU A 8 -6.39 -20.92 7.73
CA GLU A 8 -7.59 -20.87 6.89
C GLU A 8 -7.57 -19.65 5.95
N ILE A 9 -7.08 -18.52 6.44
CA ILE A 9 -6.85 -17.30 5.64
C ILE A 9 -5.79 -17.57 4.55
N ARG A 10 -4.72 -18.28 4.88
CA ARG A 10 -3.64 -18.65 3.94
C ARG A 10 -4.13 -19.49 2.76
N ASN A 11 -5.16 -20.32 2.96
CA ASN A 11 -5.71 -21.24 1.96
C ASN A 11 -7.02 -20.75 1.32
N CYS A 12 -7.56 -19.59 1.73
CA CYS A 12 -8.71 -18.99 1.07
C CYS A 12 -8.38 -18.64 -0.39
N ASP A 13 -9.28 -18.93 -1.28
CA ASP A 13 -9.25 -18.43 -2.65
C ASP A 13 -9.68 -16.94 -2.62
N TRP A 14 -8.69 -16.08 -2.41
CA TRP A 14 -8.85 -14.63 -2.31
C TRP A 14 -9.46 -14.01 -3.56
N SER A 15 -9.50 -14.76 -4.66
CA SER A 15 -10.11 -14.30 -5.91
C SER A 15 -11.63 -14.13 -5.79
N SER A 16 -12.28 -14.82 -4.84
CA SER A 16 -13.73 -14.81 -4.72
C SER A 16 -14.28 -13.87 -3.65
N ASP A 17 -13.57 -13.67 -2.52
CA ASP A 17 -14.12 -13.00 -1.34
C ASP A 17 -13.72 -11.52 -1.19
N VAL A 18 -12.52 -11.14 -1.60
CA VAL A 18 -12.02 -9.74 -1.53
C VAL A 18 -12.29 -9.00 -2.83
N CYS A 19 -12.57 -9.71 -3.90
CA CYS A 19 -12.43 -9.23 -5.25
C CYS A 19 -13.71 -8.84 -5.99
N SER A 20 -14.90 -9.07 -5.45
CA SER A 20 -16.11 -8.87 -6.27
C SER A 20 -16.47 -7.40 -6.48
N SER A 21 -16.21 -6.53 -5.51
CA SER A 21 -16.46 -5.08 -5.65
C SER A 21 -15.23 -4.30 -6.11
N ASP A 22 -14.03 -4.66 -5.64
CA ASP A 22 -12.80 -3.93 -5.97
C ASP A 22 -12.22 -4.29 -7.34
N LEU A 23 -12.52 -5.48 -7.88
CA LEU A 23 -12.09 -5.93 -9.22
C LEU A 23 -12.70 -5.13 -10.37
N GLU A 24 -13.88 -4.53 -10.18
CA GLU A 24 -14.43 -3.66 -11.22
C GLU A 24 -13.55 -2.43 -11.50
N TRP A 25 -12.87 -1.92 -10.48
CA TRP A 25 -12.01 -0.74 -10.56
C TRP A 25 -10.55 -1.06 -10.90
N ALA A 26 -10.09 -2.27 -10.58
CA ALA A 26 -8.69 -2.68 -10.73
C ALA A 26 -8.46 -3.76 -11.80
N LYS A 27 -9.28 -3.85 -12.83
CA LYS A 27 -9.20 -4.92 -13.87
C LYS A 27 -7.81 -5.05 -14.50
N THR A 28 -7.19 -3.92 -14.84
CA THR A 28 -5.86 -3.91 -15.47
C THR A 28 -4.78 -4.38 -14.50
N PHE A 29 -4.85 -3.92 -13.25
CA PHE A 29 -3.93 -4.34 -12.20
C PHE A 29 -4.09 -5.84 -11.91
N TYR A 30 -5.32 -6.33 -11.79
CA TYR A 30 -5.61 -7.75 -11.61
C TYR A 30 -4.98 -8.62 -12.70
N ILE A 31 -5.22 -8.29 -13.97
CA ILE A 31 -4.69 -9.03 -15.13
C ILE A 31 -3.15 -9.08 -15.06
N GLY A 32 -2.50 -7.95 -14.74
CA GLY A 32 -1.05 -7.89 -14.57
C GLY A 32 -0.54 -8.84 -13.48
N THR A 33 -1.28 -8.96 -12.37
CA THR A 33 -0.87 -9.84 -11.27
C THR A 33 -1.03 -11.33 -11.59
N LEU A 34 -1.86 -11.70 -12.58
CA LEU A 34 -1.99 -13.11 -13.01
C LEU A 34 -0.68 -13.70 -13.57
N LEU A 35 0.22 -12.85 -14.03
CA LEU A 35 1.55 -13.25 -14.50
C LEU A 35 2.52 -13.59 -13.36
N LEU A 36 2.18 -13.24 -12.13
CA LEU A 36 3.02 -13.47 -10.95
C LEU A 36 2.78 -14.88 -10.38
N PRO A 37 3.82 -15.50 -9.77
CA PRO A 37 3.65 -16.69 -8.94
C PRO A 37 2.58 -16.46 -7.86
N PRO A 38 1.81 -17.49 -7.48
CA PRO A 38 0.67 -17.34 -6.56
C PRO A 38 1.00 -16.65 -5.22
N GLU A 39 2.20 -16.89 -4.68
CA GLU A 39 2.64 -16.27 -3.42
C GLU A 39 2.89 -14.77 -3.59
N LYS A 40 3.61 -14.37 -4.64
CA LYS A 40 3.86 -12.97 -4.96
C LYS A 40 2.55 -12.23 -5.29
N ARG A 41 1.65 -12.87 -6.03
CA ARG A 41 0.33 -12.33 -6.34
C ARG A 41 -0.44 -11.99 -5.08
N ARG A 42 -0.54 -12.92 -4.11
CA ARG A 42 -1.22 -12.70 -2.83
C ARG A 42 -0.60 -11.54 -2.04
N ALA A 43 0.72 -11.47 -2.00
CA ALA A 43 1.43 -10.39 -1.34
C ALA A 43 1.15 -9.01 -1.97
N ILE A 44 1.17 -8.93 -3.31
CA ILE A 44 0.82 -7.70 -4.05
C ILE A 44 -0.64 -7.29 -3.77
N TRP A 45 -1.56 -8.26 -3.68
CA TRP A 45 -2.96 -7.98 -3.33
C TRP A 45 -3.12 -7.46 -1.90
N ALA A 46 -2.36 -7.99 -0.93
CA ALA A 46 -2.38 -7.49 0.44
C ALA A 46 -1.93 -6.01 0.49
N ILE A 47 -0.85 -5.68 -0.22
CA ILE A 47 -0.37 -4.29 -0.34
C ILE A 47 -1.42 -3.40 -1.02
N TYR A 48 -2.02 -3.86 -2.12
CA TYR A 48 -3.07 -3.12 -2.83
C TYR A 48 -4.26 -2.82 -1.91
N VAL A 49 -4.75 -3.82 -1.17
CA VAL A 49 -5.87 -3.63 -0.23
C VAL A 49 -5.52 -2.63 0.87
N TRP A 50 -4.29 -2.69 1.39
CA TRP A 50 -3.84 -1.69 2.37
C TRP A 50 -3.83 -0.28 1.77
N CYS A 51 -3.30 -0.09 0.56
CA CYS A 51 -3.32 1.19 -0.15
C CYS A 51 -4.76 1.67 -0.37
N ARG A 52 -5.64 0.79 -0.85
CA ARG A 52 -7.04 1.12 -1.10
C ARG A 52 -7.77 1.56 0.17
N ARG A 53 -7.55 0.87 1.30
CA ARG A 53 -8.09 1.27 2.60
C ARG A 53 -7.57 2.64 3.05
N THR A 54 -6.32 2.96 2.74
CA THR A 54 -5.73 4.26 3.03
C THR A 54 -6.41 5.37 2.20
N ASP A 55 -6.59 5.15 0.91
CA ASP A 55 -7.27 6.10 0.01
C ASP A 55 -8.74 6.32 0.43
N GLU A 56 -9.47 5.25 0.79
CA GLU A 56 -10.87 5.34 1.22
C GLU A 56 -11.11 6.15 2.50
N LEU A 57 -10.07 6.33 3.33
CA LEU A 57 -10.18 7.21 4.50
C LEU A 57 -10.43 8.66 4.09
N MET A 58 -9.98 9.06 2.89
CA MET A 58 -10.06 10.41 2.38
C MET A 58 -11.07 10.58 1.26
N ASP A 59 -11.18 9.58 0.36
CA ASP A 59 -11.90 9.71 -0.91
C ASP A 59 -13.34 9.18 -0.85
N SER A 60 -13.71 8.46 0.21
CA SER A 60 -15.07 7.97 0.33
C SER A 60 -16.08 9.13 0.44
N PRO A 61 -17.31 8.98 -0.11
CA PRO A 61 -18.35 10.01 0.00
C PRO A 61 -18.63 10.45 1.44
N GLU A 62 -18.52 9.50 2.39
CA GLU A 62 -18.68 9.76 3.81
C GLU A 62 -17.50 10.58 4.37
N ALA A 63 -16.28 10.35 3.86
CA ALA A 63 -15.11 11.12 4.25
C ALA A 63 -15.21 12.56 3.77
N GLN A 64 -15.59 12.77 2.51
CA GLN A 64 -15.73 14.11 1.92
C GLN A 64 -16.77 14.99 2.60
N ALA A 65 -17.72 14.40 3.33
CA ALA A 65 -18.72 15.12 4.12
C ALA A 65 -18.25 15.48 5.54
N ARG A 66 -17.03 15.08 5.96
CA ARG A 66 -16.53 15.26 7.34
C ARG A 66 -15.64 16.50 7.47
N PRO A 67 -15.57 17.07 8.68
CA PRO A 67 -14.59 18.12 8.99
C PRO A 67 -13.15 17.61 8.82
N VAL A 68 -12.24 18.52 8.44
CA VAL A 68 -10.81 18.22 8.24
C VAL A 68 -10.17 17.66 9.51
N GLU A 69 -10.58 18.13 10.67
CA GLU A 69 -10.07 17.70 11.98
C GLU A 69 -10.39 16.20 12.22
N GLU A 70 -11.60 15.77 11.86
CA GLU A 70 -12.00 14.36 12.00
C GLU A 70 -11.23 13.46 11.03
N LEU A 71 -10.97 13.94 9.82
CA LEU A 71 -10.15 13.22 8.83
C LEU A 71 -8.70 13.10 9.32
N ALA A 72 -8.14 14.13 9.91
CA ALA A 72 -6.81 14.09 10.52
C ALA A 72 -6.72 13.01 11.62
N GLU A 73 -7.70 12.98 12.55
CA GLU A 73 -7.77 11.96 13.59
C GLU A 73 -7.92 10.53 13.03
N ARG A 74 -8.61 10.37 11.90
CA ARG A 74 -8.72 9.06 11.22
C ARG A 74 -7.37 8.63 10.66
N LEU A 75 -6.60 9.53 10.07
CA LEU A 75 -5.24 9.25 9.60
C LEU A 75 -4.29 8.93 10.75
N ASP A 76 -4.41 9.61 11.90
CA ASP A 76 -3.62 9.31 13.10
C ASP A 76 -3.88 7.87 13.59
N ARG A 77 -5.15 7.50 13.70
CA ARG A 77 -5.54 6.12 14.08
C ARG A 77 -5.08 5.08 13.05
N TRP A 78 -5.12 5.41 11.77
CA TRP A 78 -4.63 4.53 10.70
C TRP A 78 -3.11 4.36 10.76
N GLU A 79 -2.38 5.41 11.08
CA GLU A 79 -0.94 5.35 11.31
C GLU A 79 -0.60 4.45 12.51
N GLU A 80 -1.29 4.62 13.64
CA GLU A 80 -1.13 3.77 14.83
C GLU A 80 -1.42 2.30 14.50
N LYS A 81 -2.52 2.04 13.77
CA LYS A 81 -2.88 0.70 13.30
C LYS A 81 -1.79 0.13 12.39
N THR A 82 -1.27 0.91 11.45
CA THR A 82 -0.19 0.49 10.56
C THR A 82 1.07 0.14 11.34
N ARG A 83 1.46 0.93 12.35
CA ARG A 83 2.60 0.62 13.24
C ARG A 83 2.37 -0.67 14.04
N ALA A 84 1.16 -0.88 14.52
CA ALA A 84 0.77 -2.10 15.24
C ALA A 84 0.83 -3.33 14.32
N LEU A 85 0.39 -3.21 13.08
CA LEU A 85 0.43 -4.24 12.04
C LEU A 85 1.89 -4.67 11.74
N PHE A 86 2.83 -3.73 11.62
CA PHE A 86 4.25 -4.01 11.46
C PHE A 86 4.90 -4.63 12.72
N SER A 87 4.26 -4.57 13.87
CA SER A 87 4.64 -5.33 15.08
C SER A 87 3.93 -6.68 15.20
N GLY A 88 3.21 -7.12 14.17
CA GLY A 88 2.50 -8.41 14.13
C GLY A 88 1.12 -8.40 14.77
N ARG A 89 0.55 -7.22 15.12
CA ARG A 89 -0.80 -7.14 15.66
C ARG A 89 -1.84 -7.25 14.56
N VAL A 90 -2.83 -8.10 14.77
CA VAL A 90 -3.93 -8.38 13.84
C VAL A 90 -5.25 -8.00 14.49
N GLU A 91 -6.06 -7.20 13.82
CA GLU A 91 -7.40 -6.79 14.26
C GLU A 91 -8.50 -7.38 13.36
N ASP A 92 -8.20 -7.58 12.08
CA ASP A 92 -9.13 -8.15 11.10
C ASP A 92 -8.42 -9.14 10.15
N ASP A 93 -9.21 -9.81 9.28
CA ASP A 93 -8.68 -10.81 8.35
C ASP A 93 -7.69 -10.21 7.33
N LEU A 94 -7.87 -8.95 6.94
CA LEU A 94 -6.97 -8.25 6.00
C LEU A 94 -5.64 -7.92 6.67
N ASP A 95 -5.67 -7.56 7.95
CA ASP A 95 -4.46 -7.36 8.74
C ASP A 95 -3.64 -8.66 8.84
N ALA A 96 -4.32 -9.82 9.04
CA ALA A 96 -3.66 -11.12 9.09
C ALA A 96 -2.91 -11.44 7.80
N VAL A 97 -3.50 -11.12 6.65
CA VAL A 97 -2.85 -11.32 5.34
C VAL A 97 -1.68 -10.38 5.14
N MET A 98 -1.81 -9.15 5.60
CA MET A 98 -0.72 -8.19 5.51
C MET A 98 0.45 -8.60 6.41
N VAL A 99 0.20 -9.08 7.63
CA VAL A 99 1.23 -9.64 8.53
C VAL A 99 1.92 -10.84 7.90
N ASP A 100 1.17 -11.84 7.35
CA ASP A 100 1.76 -12.98 6.61
C ASP A 100 2.61 -12.51 5.41
N THR A 101 2.19 -11.44 4.75
CA THR A 101 2.96 -10.82 3.65
C THR A 101 4.28 -10.23 4.14
N LEU A 102 4.26 -9.46 5.24
CA LEU A 102 5.46 -8.85 5.82
C LEU A 102 6.46 -9.88 6.37
N GLU A 103 5.95 -11.01 6.90
CA GLU A 103 6.80 -12.12 7.35
C GLU A 103 7.53 -12.81 6.20
N ARG A 104 6.84 -13.01 5.06
CA ARG A 104 7.40 -13.68 3.88
C ARG A 104 8.26 -12.78 3.01
N PHE A 105 7.87 -11.54 2.92
CA PHE A 105 8.50 -10.51 2.10
C PHE A 105 8.79 -9.29 2.99
N PRO A 106 9.87 -9.33 3.79
CA PRO A 106 10.21 -8.28 4.72
C PRO A 106 10.34 -6.91 4.03
N GLN A 107 9.65 -5.92 4.57
CA GLN A 107 9.59 -4.57 4.06
C GLN A 107 9.77 -3.57 5.19
N GLY A 108 10.35 -2.40 4.87
CA GLY A 108 10.39 -1.29 5.81
C GLY A 108 9.01 -0.63 5.96
N ILE A 109 8.72 -0.11 7.14
CA ILE A 109 7.47 0.61 7.40
C ILE A 109 7.43 2.00 6.73
N GLN A 110 8.58 2.58 6.41
CA GLN A 110 8.66 3.98 5.97
C GLN A 110 7.79 4.30 4.74
N PRO A 111 7.75 3.50 3.66
CA PRO A 111 6.86 3.79 2.52
C PRO A 111 5.38 3.87 2.90
N TYR A 112 4.95 3.09 3.89
CA TYR A 112 3.57 3.10 4.38
C TYR A 112 3.26 4.38 5.15
N LEU A 113 4.18 4.84 6.00
CA LEU A 113 4.05 6.10 6.71
C LEU A 113 4.10 7.28 5.76
N ASP A 114 4.99 7.25 4.76
CA ASP A 114 5.09 8.30 3.75
C ASP A 114 3.81 8.42 2.91
N MET A 115 3.13 7.30 2.62
CA MET A 115 1.84 7.33 1.93
C MET A 115 0.75 7.99 2.80
N ILE A 116 0.69 7.67 4.09
CA ILE A 116 -0.23 8.33 5.03
C ILE A 116 0.06 9.84 5.09
N GLU A 117 1.33 10.23 5.09
CA GLU A 117 1.73 11.64 5.02
C GLU A 117 1.33 12.30 3.68
N GLY A 118 1.27 11.53 2.59
CA GLY A 118 0.69 11.99 1.31
C GLY A 118 -0.80 12.34 1.46
N GLN A 119 -1.57 11.47 2.10
CA GLN A 119 -2.99 11.73 2.39
C GLN A 119 -3.20 12.95 3.31
N ARG A 120 -2.27 13.19 4.26
CA ARG A 120 -2.31 14.41 5.08
C ARG A 120 -2.10 15.68 4.25
N MET A 121 -1.32 15.62 3.17
CA MET A 121 -1.17 16.77 2.27
C MET A 121 -2.51 17.15 1.61
N ASP A 122 -3.35 16.20 1.27
CA ASP A 122 -4.66 16.43 0.65
C ASP A 122 -5.66 17.14 1.61
N LEU A 123 -5.44 17.08 2.92
CA LEU A 123 -6.24 17.85 3.88
C LEU A 123 -6.00 19.37 3.79
N THR A 124 -4.82 19.79 3.35
CA THR A 124 -4.40 21.19 3.41
C THR A 124 -4.13 21.81 2.04
N TRP A 125 -3.84 21.00 1.03
CA TRP A 125 -3.36 21.45 -0.27
C TRP A 125 -4.34 21.09 -1.37
N THR A 126 -4.96 22.08 -1.97
CA THR A 126 -5.77 21.92 -3.20
C THR A 126 -4.97 22.19 -4.46
N ARG A 127 -3.79 22.80 -4.33
CA ARG A 127 -2.85 23.11 -5.42
C ARG A 127 -1.43 23.16 -4.89
N TYR A 128 -0.48 22.72 -5.72
CA TYR A 128 0.94 22.74 -5.42
C TYR A 128 1.59 23.97 -6.09
N PRO A 129 2.05 24.97 -5.34
CA PRO A 129 2.59 26.21 -5.91
C PRO A 129 3.98 26.02 -6.52
N ARG A 130 4.73 25.01 -6.09
CA ARG A 130 6.07 24.72 -6.59
C ARG A 130 6.17 23.27 -7.07
N PHE A 131 7.03 23.04 -8.06
CA PHE A 131 7.26 21.69 -8.58
C PHE A 131 7.79 20.71 -7.52
N GLU A 132 8.64 21.18 -6.61
CA GLU A 132 9.18 20.33 -5.52
C GLU A 132 8.09 19.84 -4.57
N ASP A 133 7.07 20.66 -4.29
CA ASP A 133 5.94 20.27 -3.48
C ASP A 133 5.09 19.18 -4.19
N LEU A 134 4.85 19.35 -5.50
CA LEU A 134 4.19 18.36 -6.33
C LEU A 134 4.99 17.06 -6.42
N LYS A 135 6.32 17.15 -6.60
CA LYS A 135 7.22 16.00 -6.65
C LYS A 135 7.16 15.19 -5.35
N LEU A 136 7.17 15.88 -4.19
CA LEU A 136 7.03 15.25 -2.89
C LEU A 136 5.68 14.52 -2.76
N TYR A 137 4.59 15.17 -3.18
CA TYR A 137 3.27 14.56 -3.19
C TYR A 137 3.24 13.30 -4.08
N CYS A 138 3.69 13.40 -5.33
CA CYS A 138 3.75 12.25 -6.25
C CYS A 138 4.59 11.09 -5.68
N TYR A 139 5.71 11.40 -5.02
CA TYR A 139 6.50 10.38 -4.32
C TYR A 139 5.66 9.71 -3.24
N ARG A 140 5.00 10.49 -2.39
CA ARG A 140 4.23 10.01 -1.24
C ARG A 140 3.03 9.14 -1.63
N VAL A 141 2.24 9.56 -2.64
CA VAL A 141 1.01 8.85 -3.03
C VAL A 141 1.21 7.77 -4.10
N ALA A 142 2.28 7.83 -4.88
CA ALA A 142 2.52 6.88 -5.97
C ALA A 142 3.89 6.19 -5.89
N GLY A 143 4.97 6.93 -5.65
CA GLY A 143 6.32 6.36 -5.55
C GLY A 143 6.47 5.34 -4.43
N THR A 144 5.82 5.56 -3.30
CA THR A 144 5.80 4.66 -2.14
C THR A 144 5.22 3.28 -2.49
N VAL A 145 4.21 3.20 -3.38
CA VAL A 145 3.64 1.92 -3.85
C VAL A 145 4.72 1.06 -4.53
N GLY A 146 5.58 1.69 -5.35
CA GLY A 146 6.72 1.00 -5.96
C GLY A 146 7.68 0.43 -4.90
N LEU A 147 7.98 1.22 -3.85
CA LEU A 147 8.85 0.78 -2.75
C LEU A 147 8.23 -0.35 -1.93
N MET A 148 6.92 -0.31 -1.65
CA MET A 148 6.18 -1.38 -0.96
C MET A 148 6.23 -2.69 -1.76
N THR A 149 6.08 -2.62 -3.09
CA THR A 149 6.05 -3.81 -3.95
C THR A 149 7.45 -4.36 -4.25
N GLN A 150 8.50 -3.56 -4.10
CA GLN A 150 9.88 -3.96 -4.38
C GLN A 150 10.31 -5.19 -3.58
N GLY A 151 9.95 -5.29 -2.30
CA GLY A 151 10.25 -6.45 -1.45
C GLY A 151 9.63 -7.75 -1.97
N VAL A 152 8.46 -7.66 -2.59
CA VAL A 152 7.75 -8.81 -3.18
C VAL A 152 8.28 -9.17 -4.57
N MET A 153 8.48 -8.16 -5.42
CA MET A 153 8.95 -8.37 -6.79
C MET A 153 10.40 -8.86 -6.81
N GLY A 154 11.22 -8.32 -5.90
CA GLY A 154 12.65 -8.54 -5.86
C GLY A 154 13.38 -7.65 -6.87
N VAL A 155 14.70 -7.61 -6.74
CA VAL A 155 15.61 -6.91 -7.65
C VAL A 155 16.63 -7.93 -8.16
N ASP A 156 16.95 -7.91 -9.44
CA ASP A 156 18.00 -8.76 -10.00
C ASP A 156 19.35 -8.39 -9.35
N GLN A 157 20.05 -9.40 -8.84
CA GLN A 157 21.34 -9.19 -8.19
C GLN A 157 22.41 -8.63 -9.15
N ALA A 158 22.33 -8.96 -10.43
CA ALA A 158 23.21 -8.41 -11.43
C ALA A 158 23.01 -6.89 -11.60
N TYR A 159 21.77 -6.41 -11.42
CA TYR A 159 21.46 -4.98 -11.47
C TYR A 159 21.93 -4.24 -10.22
N THR A 160 21.82 -4.87 -9.03
CA THR A 160 22.26 -4.24 -7.76
C THR A 160 23.78 -4.21 -7.59
N SER A 161 24.51 -5.05 -8.33
CA SER A 161 25.98 -5.06 -8.34
C SER A 161 26.60 -4.10 -9.34
N ALA A 162 25.81 -3.52 -10.25
CA ALA A 162 26.30 -2.50 -11.16
C ALA A 162 26.66 -1.21 -10.39
N PRO A 163 27.84 -0.60 -10.63
CA PRO A 163 28.16 0.69 -10.02
C PRO A 163 27.11 1.72 -10.42
N TRP A 164 26.63 2.53 -9.46
CA TRP A 164 25.66 3.61 -9.72
C TRP A 164 26.16 4.64 -10.74
N SER A 165 27.49 4.71 -10.95
CA SER A 165 28.16 5.53 -11.95
C SER A 165 27.79 5.20 -13.41
N ASP A 166 27.18 4.03 -13.66
CA ASP A 166 26.79 3.62 -15.01
C ASP A 166 25.33 3.99 -15.35
N CYS A 167 24.62 4.61 -14.41
CA CYS A 167 23.29 5.17 -14.68
C CYS A 167 23.46 6.45 -15.51
N PRO A 168 22.84 6.56 -16.70
CA PRO A 168 22.92 7.80 -17.47
C PRO A 168 22.33 8.93 -16.64
N ASP A 169 23.12 10.00 -16.51
CA ASP A 169 22.73 11.20 -15.77
C ASP A 169 21.45 11.77 -16.43
N THR A 170 20.33 11.73 -15.73
CA THR A 170 19.04 12.25 -16.21
C THR A 170 18.83 13.71 -15.82
N SER A 171 19.92 14.45 -15.64
CA SER A 171 19.92 15.86 -15.24
C SER A 171 19.85 16.87 -16.41
N ASP A 172 19.35 16.45 -17.60
CA ASP A 172 19.01 17.36 -18.71
C ASP A 172 17.50 17.60 -18.84
#